data_32332dcbb8e4b62fe2d0a821b4fc5aa2
#
_entry.id   32332dcbb8e4b62fe2d0a821b4fc5aa2
#
_cell.length_a   1.000
_cell.length_b   1.000
_cell.length_c   1.000
_cell.angle_alpha   90.00
_cell.angle_beta   90.00
_cell.angle_gamma   90.00
#
_symmetry.space_group_name_H-M   'P 1'
#
loop_
_entity.id
_entity.type
_entity.pdbx_description
1 polymer ?
#
loop_
_entity_poly.entity_id
_entity_poly.type
_entity_poly.pdbx_seq_one_letter_code
_entity_poly.pdbx_strand_id
1 'polypeptide(L)'
;MVDVLENYNISQEMQCPEPINITSDMIGCDSVPILTYIWAVESRFALLSPHEIESPAFSEKSVLKASWSLVVSEENGLILCFLKRHNDAGPRIIETFFEIALLDIGGNVLIAESTWHAFTKGECFGKCRLALIDDVYGSRNQDFVSNQALTFRCRIFTQQRGQTNVGLLCYARTRLSIEQKSFIWVIEKFSILPAGTRESKSLSKSSPVFLTYYMLSHGSKEYLMVVLSTSIPIRFVFKISIMDSTGRVFKCDMYNGSIVSDKEFPVTDKDYLMNRNTLLLPKDVLTLRCEFVIGSGIAWDRLESLF
;
A
#
# COMPACT_ATOMS: atom_id res chain seq x y z
N MET A 1 -20.96 24.38 -29.97
CA MET A 1 -21.60 23.29 -29.24
C MET A 1 -20.75 23.12 -28.02
N VAL A 2 -21.23 23.80 -27.05
CA VAL A 2 -20.69 24.12 -25.72
C VAL A 2 -21.02 22.93 -24.82
N ASP A 3 -20.17 22.75 -23.82
CA ASP A 3 -20.41 22.03 -22.56
C ASP A 3 -20.55 20.50 -22.59
N VAL A 4 -19.55 19.81 -22.09
CA VAL A 4 -19.65 18.82 -21.03
C VAL A 4 -18.25 18.68 -20.40
N LEU A 5 -17.87 19.63 -19.56
CA LEU A 5 -16.95 19.42 -18.45
C LEU A 5 -17.80 19.53 -17.20
N GLU A 6 -18.59 18.51 -16.91
CA GLU A 6 -19.24 18.41 -15.63
C GLU A 6 -18.22 18.12 -14.52
N ASN A 7 -18.12 19.11 -13.69
CA ASN A 7 -17.58 19.10 -12.33
C ASN A 7 -17.97 17.82 -11.57
N TYR A 8 -17.02 16.90 -11.41
CA TYR A 8 -17.07 15.97 -10.29
C TYR A 8 -16.57 16.70 -9.03
N ASN A 9 -17.51 17.42 -8.43
CA ASN A 9 -17.37 17.93 -7.09
C ASN A 9 -17.57 16.77 -6.12
N ILE A 10 -16.51 16.01 -5.81
CA ILE A 10 -16.51 15.03 -4.72
C ILE A 10 -16.04 15.76 -3.46
N SER A 11 -16.86 16.72 -3.03
CA SER A 11 -16.85 17.24 -1.65
C SER A 11 -18.07 16.65 -0.93
N GLN A 12 -18.20 15.34 -0.88
CA GLN A 12 -18.85 14.70 0.24
C GLN A 12 -17.77 14.42 1.26
N GLU A 13 -17.71 15.27 2.28
CA GLU A 13 -17.13 14.94 3.57
C GLU A 13 -17.67 13.55 3.97
N MET A 14 -16.92 12.49 3.67
CA MET A 14 -17.09 11.24 4.37
C MET A 14 -16.61 11.50 5.80
N GLN A 15 -17.54 11.95 6.64
CA GLN A 15 -17.36 11.90 8.07
C GLN A 15 -16.92 10.49 8.40
N CYS A 16 -15.73 10.39 8.96
CA CYS A 16 -15.27 9.17 9.59
C CYS A 16 -16.41 8.73 10.52
N PRO A 17 -16.97 7.52 10.38
CA PRO A 17 -18.02 7.09 11.30
C PRO A 17 -17.43 7.24 12.70
N GLU A 18 -18.17 7.95 13.57
CA GLU A 18 -17.81 8.04 14.98
C GLU A 18 -17.52 6.61 15.46
N PRO A 19 -16.44 6.41 16.25
CA PRO A 19 -16.16 5.09 16.79
C PRO A 19 -17.44 4.65 17.49
N ILE A 20 -18.00 3.54 17.02
CA ILE A 20 -19.14 2.92 17.69
C ILE A 20 -18.60 2.61 19.09
N ASN A 21 -18.98 3.44 20.04
CA ASN A 21 -18.82 3.17 21.45
C ASN A 21 -19.65 1.92 21.74
N ILE A 22 -19.07 0.76 21.45
CA ILE A 22 -19.57 -0.50 21.99
C ILE A 22 -19.29 -0.39 23.47
N THR A 23 -20.32 -0.02 24.20
CA THR A 23 -20.28 0.10 25.64
C THR A 23 -19.62 -1.14 26.22
N SER A 24 -18.68 -0.91 27.14
CA SER A 24 -17.93 -1.89 27.93
C SER A 24 -18.81 -2.93 28.66
N ASP A 25 -20.10 -2.88 28.49
CA ASP A 25 -21.10 -3.71 29.17
C ASP A 25 -21.26 -5.12 28.59
N MET A 26 -20.74 -5.42 27.40
CA MET A 26 -20.82 -6.76 26.81
C MET A 26 -19.64 -7.66 27.10
N ILE A 27 -18.51 -7.13 27.57
CA ILE A 27 -17.40 -7.89 28.11
C ILE A 27 -17.22 -7.39 29.53
N GLY A 28 -17.36 -8.27 30.51
CA GLY A 28 -16.99 -7.93 31.90
C GLY A 28 -15.59 -7.33 31.85
N CYS A 29 -15.40 -6.18 32.43
CA CYS A 29 -14.25 -5.26 32.37
C CYS A 29 -12.87 -5.90 32.69
N ASP A 30 -12.82 -7.21 33.01
CA ASP A 30 -11.66 -7.97 33.56
C ASP A 30 -11.24 -9.16 32.66
N SER A 31 -11.69 -9.29 31.43
CA SER A 31 -11.28 -10.42 30.60
C SER A 31 -9.86 -10.21 30.06
N VAL A 32 -8.90 -10.99 30.59
CA VAL A 32 -7.53 -11.03 30.08
C VAL A 32 -7.52 -11.77 28.73
N PRO A 33 -6.89 -11.23 27.68
CA PRO A 33 -6.75 -11.95 26.42
C PRO A 33 -5.93 -13.21 26.64
N ILE A 34 -6.35 -14.33 26.07
CA ILE A 34 -5.58 -15.59 26.08
C ILE A 34 -4.36 -15.49 25.19
N LEU A 35 -4.43 -14.61 24.16
CA LEU A 35 -3.35 -14.38 23.23
C LEU A 35 -3.33 -12.91 22.80
N THR A 36 -2.14 -12.33 22.85
CA THR A 36 -1.83 -11.02 22.25
C THR A 36 -0.77 -11.22 21.19
N TYR A 37 -1.06 -10.79 19.98
CA TYR A 37 -0.14 -10.83 18.85
C TYR A 37 0.17 -9.42 18.38
N ILE A 38 1.46 -9.10 18.25
CA ILE A 38 1.94 -7.81 17.75
C ILE A 38 2.76 -8.08 16.50
N TRP A 39 2.38 -7.43 15.41
CA TRP A 39 3.00 -7.60 14.10
C TRP A 39 3.47 -6.27 13.53
N ALA A 40 4.79 -6.13 13.34
CA ALA A 40 5.41 -4.98 12.71
C ALA A 40 5.71 -5.30 11.23
N VAL A 41 5.17 -4.48 10.32
CA VAL A 41 5.41 -4.57 8.88
C VAL A 41 6.36 -3.46 8.47
N GLU A 42 7.61 -3.83 8.14
CA GLU A 42 8.67 -2.92 7.73
C GLU A 42 8.64 -2.67 6.22
N SER A 43 9.21 -1.53 5.79
CA SER A 43 9.22 -1.10 4.39
C SER A 43 7.83 -0.73 3.86
N ARG A 44 7.20 0.17 4.56
CA ARG A 44 5.82 0.68 4.36
C ARG A 44 5.38 0.91 2.91
N PHE A 45 6.30 1.29 2.00
CA PHE A 45 5.95 1.53 0.60
C PHE A 45 5.48 0.28 -0.14
N ALA A 46 5.81 -0.89 0.37
CA ALA A 46 5.42 -2.16 -0.22
C ALA A 46 4.10 -2.74 0.35
N LEU A 47 3.59 -2.21 1.49
CA LEU A 47 2.24 -2.51 2.01
C LEU A 47 1.13 -2.21 1.01
N LEU A 48 1.45 -1.40 0.07
CA LEU A 48 0.56 -0.87 -0.94
C LEU A 48 0.59 -1.69 -2.22
N SER A 49 1.11 -2.92 -2.17
CA SER A 49 0.91 -3.91 -3.23
C SER A 49 -0.57 -4.31 -3.23
N PRO A 50 -1.21 -4.50 -4.40
CA PRO A 50 -2.58 -4.98 -4.47
C PRO A 50 -2.75 -6.42 -3.94
N HIS A 51 -1.67 -7.01 -3.45
CA HIS A 51 -1.67 -8.31 -2.82
C HIS A 51 -1.88 -8.17 -1.31
N GLU A 52 -2.71 -9.02 -0.78
CA GLU A 52 -2.84 -9.22 0.65
C GLU A 52 -1.49 -9.62 1.24
N ILE A 53 -1.13 -9.03 2.36
CA ILE A 53 0.05 -9.40 3.12
C ILE A 53 -0.43 -10.19 4.33
N GLU A 54 0.05 -11.41 4.43
CA GLU A 54 -0.27 -12.30 5.55
C GLU A 54 0.91 -12.31 6.53
N SER A 55 0.59 -12.19 7.82
CA SER A 55 1.58 -12.27 8.88
C SER A 55 2.08 -13.70 9.08
N PRO A 56 3.25 -13.90 9.70
CA PRO A 56 3.60 -15.20 10.25
C PRO A 56 2.46 -15.77 11.10
N ALA A 57 2.21 -17.07 10.95
CA ALA A 57 1.17 -17.74 11.71
C ALA A 57 1.54 -17.81 13.19
N PHE A 58 0.60 -17.50 14.07
CA PHE A 58 0.74 -17.60 15.50
C PHE A 58 -0.30 -18.58 16.08
N SER A 59 0.00 -19.24 17.15
CA SER A 59 -0.89 -20.27 17.70
C SER A 59 -0.91 -20.28 19.21
N GLU A 60 -2.12 -20.48 19.73
CA GLU A 60 -2.36 -20.84 21.12
C GLU A 60 -2.66 -22.35 21.15
N LYS A 61 -1.78 -23.13 21.81
CA LYS A 61 -1.84 -24.59 21.78
C LYS A 61 -2.60 -25.20 22.96
N SER A 62 -2.79 -24.43 24.03
CA SER A 62 -3.34 -24.96 25.27
C SER A 62 -4.87 -24.97 25.28
N VAL A 63 -5.51 -23.88 24.86
CA VAL A 63 -6.97 -23.70 24.98
C VAL A 63 -7.67 -23.98 23.64
N LEU A 64 -7.30 -23.26 22.58
CA LEU A 64 -8.01 -23.33 21.30
C LEU A 64 -7.41 -24.35 20.33
N LYS A 65 -6.12 -24.69 20.48
CA LYS A 65 -5.35 -25.52 19.54
C LYS A 65 -5.47 -25.03 18.11
N ALA A 66 -5.62 -23.72 17.96
CA ALA A 66 -5.84 -23.03 16.70
C ALA A 66 -4.61 -22.27 16.26
N SER A 67 -4.49 -22.12 14.95
CA SER A 67 -3.45 -21.33 14.30
C SER A 67 -4.08 -20.17 13.53
N TRP A 68 -3.53 -18.98 13.72
CA TRP A 68 -4.06 -17.72 13.22
C TRP A 68 -3.01 -16.94 12.47
N SER A 69 -3.43 -16.03 11.60
CA SER A 69 -2.62 -14.96 11.04
C SER A 69 -3.45 -13.69 10.89
N LEU A 70 -2.77 -12.55 10.78
CA LEU A 70 -3.38 -11.32 10.32
C LEU A 70 -3.18 -11.18 8.81
N VAL A 71 -4.21 -10.73 8.12
CA VAL A 71 -4.16 -10.42 6.70
C VAL A 71 -4.44 -8.93 6.54
N VAL A 72 -3.52 -8.21 5.91
CA VAL A 72 -3.68 -6.79 5.61
C VAL A 72 -3.83 -6.61 4.11
N SER A 73 -4.84 -5.85 3.73
CA SER A 73 -5.10 -5.47 2.34
C SER A 73 -5.42 -3.99 2.21
N GLU A 74 -5.41 -3.52 0.97
CA GLU A 74 -5.88 -2.18 0.60
C GLU A 74 -7.17 -2.29 -0.22
N GLU A 75 -8.17 -1.51 0.16
CA GLU A 75 -9.39 -1.36 -0.63
C GLU A 75 -9.85 0.09 -0.62
N ASN A 76 -9.97 0.71 -1.80
CA ASN A 76 -10.43 2.09 -1.96
C ASN A 76 -9.67 3.13 -1.10
N GLY A 77 -8.37 2.97 -0.97
CA GLY A 77 -7.53 3.87 -0.18
C GLY A 77 -7.60 3.63 1.33
N LEU A 78 -8.24 2.56 1.77
CA LEU A 78 -8.32 2.13 3.17
C LEU A 78 -7.38 0.95 3.43
N ILE A 79 -6.68 0.98 4.54
CA ILE A 79 -5.97 -0.18 5.09
C ILE A 79 -6.96 -1.00 5.88
N LEU A 80 -7.16 -2.23 5.43
CA LEU A 80 -8.03 -3.22 6.04
C LEU A 80 -7.19 -4.30 6.70
N CYS A 81 -7.65 -4.80 7.84
CA CYS A 81 -7.02 -5.92 8.51
C CYS A 81 -8.07 -6.98 8.89
N PHE A 82 -7.70 -8.23 8.72
CA PHE A 82 -8.55 -9.39 8.97
C PHE A 82 -7.82 -10.37 9.89
N LEU A 83 -8.57 -11.12 10.69
CA LEU A 83 -8.08 -12.31 11.38
C LEU A 83 -8.41 -13.54 10.53
N LYS A 84 -7.40 -14.34 10.22
CA LYS A 84 -7.52 -15.59 9.46
C LYS A 84 -7.22 -16.76 10.36
N ARG A 85 -8.12 -17.75 10.37
CA ARG A 85 -7.89 -19.04 10.97
C ARG A 85 -7.34 -20.02 9.95
N HIS A 86 -6.24 -20.69 10.28
CA HIS A 86 -5.66 -21.73 9.42
C HIS A 86 -6.37 -23.09 9.53
N ASN A 87 -5.98 -24.02 8.67
CA ASN A 87 -6.31 -25.41 8.83
C ASN A 87 -5.44 -26.00 9.96
N ASP A 88 -5.99 -26.10 11.15
CA ASP A 88 -5.35 -26.52 12.37
C ASP A 88 -5.94 -27.83 12.93
N ALA A 89 -5.38 -28.29 14.06
CA ALA A 89 -5.86 -29.49 14.77
C ALA A 89 -7.00 -29.20 15.75
N GLY A 90 -7.43 -27.94 15.88
CA GLY A 90 -8.50 -27.52 16.79
C GLY A 90 -9.90 -27.94 16.34
N PRO A 91 -10.95 -27.54 17.07
CA PRO A 91 -12.35 -27.79 16.74
C PRO A 91 -12.73 -27.28 15.35
N ARG A 92 -13.80 -27.86 14.76
CA ARG A 92 -14.30 -27.42 13.45
C ARG A 92 -14.69 -25.94 13.46
N ILE A 93 -15.34 -25.49 14.53
CA ILE A 93 -15.77 -24.10 14.73
C ILE A 93 -15.19 -23.61 16.04
N ILE A 94 -14.67 -22.37 16.06
CA ILE A 94 -14.22 -21.67 17.25
C ILE A 94 -14.94 -20.35 17.34
N GLU A 95 -15.76 -20.18 18.36
CA GLU A 95 -16.37 -18.89 18.69
C GLU A 95 -15.40 -18.11 19.58
N THR A 96 -15.03 -16.93 19.14
CA THR A 96 -14.12 -16.06 19.88
C THR A 96 -14.45 -14.59 19.72
N PHE A 97 -14.18 -13.84 20.77
CA PHE A 97 -14.11 -12.39 20.69
C PHE A 97 -12.66 -12.00 20.38
N PHE A 98 -12.48 -11.09 19.45
CA PHE A 98 -11.15 -10.59 19.14
C PHE A 98 -11.17 -9.08 18.87
N GLU A 99 -10.02 -8.46 19.08
CA GLU A 99 -9.74 -7.06 18.79
C GLU A 99 -8.58 -6.98 17.81
N ILE A 100 -8.70 -6.16 16.78
CA ILE A 100 -7.59 -5.76 15.92
C ILE A 100 -7.37 -4.26 16.09
N ALA A 101 -6.12 -3.86 16.30
CA ALA A 101 -5.75 -2.47 16.48
C ALA A 101 -4.52 -2.09 15.65
N LEU A 102 -4.47 -0.84 15.25
CA LEU A 102 -3.27 -0.17 14.74
C LEU A 102 -2.64 0.64 15.88
N LEU A 103 -1.34 0.48 16.07
CA LEU A 103 -0.59 1.12 17.15
C LEU A 103 0.24 2.30 16.65
N ASP A 104 0.40 3.31 17.50
CA ASP A 104 1.35 4.40 17.29
C ASP A 104 2.80 3.97 17.55
N ILE A 105 3.72 4.90 17.38
CA ILE A 105 5.16 4.69 17.65
C ILE A 105 5.48 4.38 19.12
N GLY A 106 4.62 4.77 20.03
CA GLY A 106 4.74 4.51 21.48
C GLY A 106 4.08 3.19 21.92
N GLY A 107 3.43 2.47 20.97
CA GLY A 107 2.67 1.26 21.27
C GLY A 107 1.25 1.51 21.77
N ASN A 108 0.77 2.77 21.76
CA ASN A 108 -0.61 3.09 22.12
C ASN A 108 -1.55 2.78 20.97
N VAL A 109 -2.81 2.54 21.28
CA VAL A 109 -3.84 2.27 20.28
C VAL A 109 -4.25 3.57 19.60
N LEU A 110 -4.07 3.62 18.28
CA LEU A 110 -4.60 4.69 17.43
C LEU A 110 -6.04 4.42 17.04
N ILE A 111 -6.29 3.22 16.55
CA ILE A 111 -7.59 2.74 16.09
C ILE A 111 -7.70 1.27 16.49
N ALA A 112 -8.86 0.87 16.97
CA ALA A 112 -9.17 -0.52 17.27
C ALA A 112 -10.61 -0.85 16.89
N GLU A 113 -10.81 -2.05 16.38
CA GLU A 113 -12.12 -2.65 16.18
C GLU A 113 -12.16 -4.02 16.84
N SER A 114 -13.30 -4.35 17.44
CA SER A 114 -13.50 -5.63 18.12
C SER A 114 -14.85 -6.23 17.78
N THR A 115 -14.89 -7.56 17.70
CA THR A 115 -16.11 -8.28 17.34
C THR A 115 -16.09 -9.74 17.80
N TRP A 116 -17.27 -10.34 17.82
CA TRP A 116 -17.47 -11.79 17.98
C TRP A 116 -17.57 -12.45 16.62
N HIS A 117 -16.94 -13.61 16.48
CA HIS A 117 -17.12 -14.44 15.29
C HIS A 117 -16.92 -15.93 15.58
N ALA A 118 -17.63 -16.76 14.82
CA ALA A 118 -17.53 -18.22 14.84
C ALA A 118 -16.70 -18.67 13.63
N PHE A 119 -15.38 -18.80 13.83
CA PHE A 119 -14.46 -19.16 12.77
C PHE A 119 -14.52 -20.64 12.40
N THR A 120 -14.69 -20.95 11.14
CA THR A 120 -14.38 -22.25 10.56
C THR A 120 -12.90 -22.31 10.12
N LYS A 121 -12.39 -23.53 9.85
CA LYS A 121 -11.00 -23.70 9.38
C LYS A 121 -10.80 -23.09 8.01
N GLY A 122 -9.72 -22.32 7.84
CA GLY A 122 -9.37 -21.61 6.61
C GLY A 122 -10.12 -20.29 6.39
N GLU A 123 -10.97 -19.88 7.32
CA GLU A 123 -11.78 -18.67 7.21
C GLU A 123 -11.00 -17.41 7.56
N CYS A 124 -11.28 -16.34 6.81
CA CYS A 124 -10.78 -15.00 7.04
C CYS A 124 -11.96 -14.08 7.35
N PHE A 125 -11.94 -13.37 8.47
CA PHE A 125 -13.03 -12.52 8.92
C PHE A 125 -12.53 -11.27 9.67
N GLY A 126 -13.38 -10.24 9.74
CA GLY A 126 -13.12 -9.02 10.49
C GLY A 126 -12.52 -7.93 9.60
N LYS A 127 -13.32 -7.40 8.66
CA LYS A 127 -12.92 -6.26 7.81
C LYS A 127 -12.77 -4.98 8.64
N CYS A 128 -11.71 -4.95 9.50
CA CYS A 128 -11.40 -3.79 10.32
C CYS A 128 -10.80 -2.69 9.46
N ARG A 129 -11.46 -1.53 9.41
CA ARG A 129 -11.00 -0.34 8.69
C ARG A 129 -10.07 0.46 9.59
N LEU A 130 -8.76 0.28 9.44
CA LEU A 130 -7.80 0.81 10.39
C LEU A 130 -7.30 2.21 10.08
N ALA A 131 -7.11 2.57 8.81
CA ALA A 131 -6.64 3.90 8.45
C ALA A 131 -6.83 4.21 6.97
N LEU A 132 -6.89 5.49 6.63
CA LEU A 132 -6.69 5.95 5.26
C LEU A 132 -5.22 5.89 4.89
N ILE A 133 -4.93 5.45 3.69
CA ILE A 133 -3.56 5.42 3.15
C ILE A 133 -2.94 6.80 3.16
N ASP A 134 -3.72 7.82 2.79
CA ASP A 134 -3.25 9.20 2.75
C ASP A 134 -2.90 9.74 4.15
N ASP A 135 -3.56 9.28 5.21
CA ASP A 135 -3.19 9.62 6.58
C ASP A 135 -1.86 8.97 6.97
N VAL A 136 -1.70 7.69 6.66
CA VAL A 136 -0.50 6.90 7.04
C VAL A 136 0.75 7.40 6.30
N TYR A 137 0.61 7.80 5.03
CA TYR A 137 1.75 8.22 4.20
C TYR A 137 1.87 9.73 4.00
N GLY A 138 0.84 10.49 4.39
CA GLY A 138 0.73 11.93 4.25
C GLY A 138 1.03 12.69 5.54
N SER A 139 0.11 13.57 5.91
CA SER A 139 0.26 14.54 6.98
C SER A 139 0.39 13.95 8.39
N ARG A 140 -0.18 12.76 8.63
CA ARG A 140 -0.16 12.06 9.93
C ARG A 140 0.87 10.93 10.01
N ASN A 141 1.76 10.85 9.05
CA ASN A 141 2.78 9.81 8.98
C ASN A 141 3.55 9.59 10.30
N GLN A 142 3.84 10.66 11.03
CA GLN A 142 4.59 10.59 12.29
C GLN A 142 3.84 9.83 13.39
N ASP A 143 2.50 9.80 13.34
CA ASP A 143 1.68 9.10 14.32
C ASP A 143 1.71 7.59 14.08
N PHE A 144 1.71 7.18 12.82
CA PHE A 144 1.49 5.79 12.40
C PHE A 144 2.77 4.97 12.25
N VAL A 145 3.91 5.61 11.97
CA VAL A 145 5.09 4.90 11.50
C VAL A 145 6.28 5.06 12.43
N SER A 146 6.62 3.98 13.14
CA SER A 146 7.86 3.85 13.88
C SER A 146 8.92 3.17 13.01
N ASN A 147 10.08 3.81 12.83
CA ASN A 147 11.20 3.22 12.06
C ASN A 147 10.79 2.64 10.70
N GLN A 148 9.87 3.29 10.01
CA GLN A 148 9.29 2.85 8.73
C GLN A 148 8.42 1.58 8.82
N ALA A 149 7.95 1.20 10.00
CA ALA A 149 7.06 0.06 10.21
C ALA A 149 5.67 0.50 10.63
N LEU A 150 4.63 -0.18 10.12
CA LEU A 150 3.29 -0.17 10.67
C LEU A 150 3.15 -1.31 11.67
N THR A 151 2.54 -1.03 12.82
CA THR A 151 2.40 -2.03 13.88
C THR A 151 0.93 -2.35 14.14
N PHE A 152 0.58 -3.61 13.92
CA PHE A 152 -0.74 -4.16 14.18
C PHE A 152 -0.73 -4.95 15.48
N ARG A 153 -1.85 -4.93 16.21
CA ARG A 153 -2.08 -5.78 17.40
C ARG A 153 -3.36 -6.55 17.22
N CYS A 154 -3.33 -7.85 17.48
CA CYS A 154 -4.51 -8.68 17.64
C CYS A 154 -4.57 -9.22 19.07
N ARG A 155 -5.73 -9.14 19.71
CA ARG A 155 -6.04 -9.77 20.99
C ARG A 155 -7.16 -10.76 20.78
N ILE A 156 -6.97 -11.98 21.26
CA ILE A 156 -7.99 -13.05 21.21
C ILE A 156 -8.42 -13.37 22.63
N PHE A 157 -9.72 -13.47 22.84
CA PHE A 157 -10.34 -13.72 24.15
C PHE A 157 -11.14 -15.01 24.10
N THR A 158 -11.31 -15.65 25.24
CA THR A 158 -12.18 -16.83 25.39
C THR A 158 -13.30 -16.55 26.37
N GLN A 159 -14.44 -17.21 26.17
CA GLN A 159 -15.56 -17.14 27.10
C GLN A 159 -15.35 -18.00 28.37
N GLN A 160 -14.31 -18.81 28.44
CA GLN A 160 -14.09 -19.68 29.59
C GLN A 160 -13.74 -18.86 30.83
N ARG A 161 -14.76 -18.66 31.70
CA ARG A 161 -14.61 -18.04 33.00
C ARG A 161 -13.84 -18.99 33.93
N GLY A 162 -12.81 -18.52 34.61
CA GLY A 162 -12.18 -19.20 35.74
C GLY A 162 -10.82 -19.83 35.51
N GLN A 163 -10.22 -19.75 34.36
CA GLN A 163 -8.80 -20.06 34.19
C GLN A 163 -7.98 -18.77 34.29
N THR A 164 -7.06 -18.70 35.24
CA THR A 164 -5.98 -17.70 35.30
C THR A 164 -4.98 -18.01 34.20
N ASN A 165 -5.40 -17.82 32.96
CA ASN A 165 -4.49 -17.99 31.81
C ASN A 165 -3.56 -16.78 31.76
N VAL A 166 -2.27 -17.03 31.94
CA VAL A 166 -1.24 -16.06 31.53
C VAL A 166 -1.37 -15.90 30.04
N GLY A 167 -1.80 -14.72 29.61
CA GLY A 167 -1.97 -14.44 28.18
C GLY A 167 -0.66 -14.63 27.43
N LEU A 168 -0.67 -15.46 26.40
CA LEU A 168 0.49 -15.64 25.52
C LEU A 168 0.75 -14.34 24.76
N LEU A 169 2.00 -13.89 24.72
CA LEU A 169 2.43 -12.75 23.95
C LEU A 169 3.34 -13.21 22.82
N CYS A 170 2.95 -12.91 21.58
CA CYS A 170 3.71 -13.22 20.38
C CYS A 170 4.08 -11.93 19.63
N TYR A 171 5.31 -11.87 19.15
CA TYR A 171 5.79 -10.79 18.28
C TYR A 171 6.14 -11.33 16.91
N ALA A 172 5.78 -10.60 15.87
CA ALA A 172 6.23 -10.89 14.52
C ALA A 172 6.72 -9.63 13.82
N ARG A 173 7.64 -9.85 12.89
CA ARG A 173 8.11 -8.85 11.97
C ARG A 173 8.08 -9.40 10.56
N THR A 174 7.61 -8.58 9.63
CA THR A 174 7.67 -8.87 8.20
C THR A 174 8.34 -7.70 7.52
N ARG A 175 9.38 -7.96 6.74
CA ARG A 175 10.02 -6.95 5.91
C ARG A 175 9.61 -7.16 4.47
N LEU A 176 9.09 -6.10 3.87
CA LEU A 176 8.70 -6.10 2.48
C LEU A 176 9.89 -5.68 1.61
N SER A 177 10.04 -6.34 0.50
CA SER A 177 11.07 -6.04 -0.48
C SER A 177 10.68 -4.88 -1.36
N ILE A 178 11.65 -4.01 -1.66
CA ILE A 178 11.48 -2.86 -2.54
C ILE A 178 12.52 -2.94 -3.63
N GLU A 179 12.10 -2.85 -4.86
CA GLU A 179 12.98 -2.69 -6.01
C GLU A 179 13.03 -1.21 -6.41
N GLN A 180 14.23 -0.64 -6.42
CA GLN A 180 14.47 0.72 -6.91
C GLN A 180 15.21 0.65 -8.24
N LYS A 181 14.70 1.35 -9.24
CA LYS A 181 15.30 1.46 -10.57
C LYS A 181 15.36 2.92 -10.98
N SER A 182 16.44 3.28 -11.64
CA SER A 182 16.54 4.57 -12.33
C SER A 182 17.26 4.40 -13.66
N PHE A 183 16.82 5.17 -14.64
CA PHE A 183 17.51 5.24 -15.93
C PHE A 183 17.30 6.62 -16.58
N ILE A 184 18.18 6.92 -17.53
CA ILE A 184 18.04 8.09 -18.39
C ILE A 184 17.43 7.63 -19.70
N TRP A 185 16.40 8.34 -20.12
CA TRP A 185 15.79 8.17 -21.45
C TRP A 185 16.17 9.34 -22.31
N VAL A 186 16.83 9.03 -23.42
CA VAL A 186 17.28 10.00 -24.40
C VAL A 186 16.39 9.86 -25.62
N ILE A 187 15.70 10.95 -25.98
CA ILE A 187 14.80 11.01 -27.15
C ILE A 187 15.43 11.97 -28.16
N GLU A 188 16.02 11.39 -29.19
CA GLU A 188 16.70 12.14 -30.27
C GLU A 188 15.70 12.69 -31.29
N LYS A 189 16.10 13.77 -31.95
CA LYS A 189 15.30 14.43 -33.00
C LYS A 189 13.90 14.78 -32.53
N PHE A 190 13.82 15.28 -31.31
CA PHE A 190 12.54 15.51 -30.62
C PHE A 190 11.63 16.49 -31.38
N SER A 191 12.21 17.53 -32.01
CA SER A 191 11.45 18.56 -32.75
C SER A 191 10.58 17.99 -33.88
N ILE A 192 11.12 16.98 -34.58
CA ILE A 192 10.48 16.34 -35.72
C ILE A 192 9.76 15.03 -35.40
N LEU A 193 9.66 14.69 -34.10
CA LEU A 193 9.01 13.45 -33.65
C LEU A 193 7.51 13.49 -34.00
N PRO A 194 7.04 12.58 -34.89
CA PRO A 194 5.65 12.61 -35.30
C PRO A 194 4.69 12.18 -34.20
N ALA A 195 3.45 12.69 -34.27
CA ALA A 195 2.37 12.18 -33.43
C ALA A 195 2.19 10.67 -33.63
N GLY A 196 1.92 9.96 -32.55
CA GLY A 196 1.79 8.50 -32.54
C GLY A 196 3.12 7.73 -32.45
N THR A 197 4.29 8.40 -32.48
CA THR A 197 5.58 7.75 -32.23
C THR A 197 5.55 7.16 -30.82
N ARG A 198 5.98 5.89 -30.72
CA ARG A 198 6.04 5.15 -29.43
C ARG A 198 7.37 4.43 -29.30
N GLU A 199 7.94 4.48 -28.10
CA GLU A 199 9.09 3.66 -27.74
C GLU A 199 8.87 3.08 -26.33
N SER A 200 9.19 1.80 -26.17
CA SER A 200 9.00 1.09 -24.90
C SER A 200 10.31 0.58 -24.34
N LYS A 201 10.47 0.67 -23.03
CA LYS A 201 11.58 0.08 -22.28
C LYS A 201 11.05 -0.77 -21.14
N SER A 202 11.59 -1.99 -20.97
CA SER A 202 11.38 -2.79 -19.79
C SER A 202 12.25 -2.25 -18.66
N LEU A 203 11.71 -2.21 -17.43
CA LEU A 203 12.49 -1.77 -16.27
C LEU A 203 13.62 -2.75 -15.90
N SER A 204 13.43 -4.04 -16.18
CA SER A 204 14.47 -5.07 -16.10
C SER A 204 14.06 -6.27 -16.97
N LYS A 205 15.01 -7.18 -17.26
CA LYS A 205 14.73 -8.38 -18.07
C LYS A 205 13.65 -9.28 -17.48
N SER A 206 13.48 -9.26 -16.17
CA SER A 206 12.48 -10.05 -15.41
C SER A 206 11.30 -9.22 -14.91
N SER A 207 11.31 -7.92 -15.14
CA SER A 207 10.22 -7.05 -14.67
C SER A 207 8.98 -7.22 -15.53
N PRO A 208 7.81 -7.39 -14.91
CA PRO A 208 6.53 -7.34 -15.64
C PRO A 208 6.12 -5.91 -16.02
N VAL A 209 6.98 -4.92 -15.74
CA VAL A 209 6.70 -3.50 -15.88
C VAL A 209 7.44 -2.92 -17.07
N PHE A 210 6.68 -2.25 -17.93
CA PHE A 210 7.17 -1.54 -19.12
C PHE A 210 6.83 -0.07 -19.01
N LEU A 211 7.75 0.76 -19.46
CA LEU A 211 7.53 2.18 -19.64
C LEU A 211 7.54 2.49 -21.13
N THR A 212 6.52 3.18 -21.59
CA THR A 212 6.39 3.61 -22.99
C THR A 212 6.19 5.11 -23.04
N TYR A 213 6.98 5.85 -23.83
CA TYR A 213 6.58 7.20 -24.17
C TYR A 213 5.84 7.22 -25.51
N TYR A 214 4.99 8.19 -25.69
CA TYR A 214 4.37 8.48 -26.97
C TYR A 214 3.97 9.95 -27.12
N MET A 215 3.82 10.38 -28.39
CA MET A 215 3.33 11.71 -28.72
C MET A 215 1.82 11.65 -28.94
N LEU A 216 1.06 12.39 -28.12
CA LEU A 216 -0.39 12.53 -28.23
C LEU A 216 -0.72 13.88 -28.88
N SER A 217 -1.51 13.86 -29.96
CA SER A 217 -2.12 15.07 -30.50
C SER A 217 -3.51 15.29 -29.95
N HIS A 218 -3.74 16.48 -29.40
CA HIS A 218 -5.06 16.90 -28.94
C HIS A 218 -5.36 18.31 -29.44
N GLY A 219 -6.24 18.42 -30.47
CA GLY A 219 -6.47 19.65 -31.18
C GLY A 219 -5.21 20.10 -31.97
N SER A 220 -4.76 21.33 -31.75
CA SER A 220 -3.55 21.88 -32.34
C SER A 220 -2.28 21.64 -31.51
N LYS A 221 -2.38 20.95 -30.37
CA LYS A 221 -1.26 20.74 -29.44
C LYS A 221 -0.79 19.31 -29.46
N GLU A 222 0.51 19.14 -29.25
CA GLU A 222 1.16 17.84 -29.09
C GLU A 222 1.71 17.72 -27.67
N TYR A 223 1.46 16.59 -27.03
CA TYR A 223 1.90 16.29 -25.65
C TYR A 223 2.80 15.07 -25.64
N LEU A 224 3.87 15.16 -24.88
CA LEU A 224 4.64 13.98 -24.50
C LEU A 224 3.94 13.29 -23.35
N MET A 225 3.55 12.06 -23.59
CA MET A 225 2.90 11.17 -22.63
C MET A 225 3.83 10.02 -22.26
N VAL A 226 3.70 9.52 -21.05
CA VAL A 226 4.36 8.30 -20.62
C VAL A 226 3.31 7.35 -20.07
N VAL A 227 3.37 6.09 -20.51
CA VAL A 227 2.50 4.99 -20.07
C VAL A 227 3.33 4.03 -19.24
N LEU A 228 2.84 3.71 -18.08
CA LEU A 228 3.33 2.60 -17.28
C LEU A 228 2.39 1.42 -17.48
N SER A 229 2.92 0.33 -18.05
CA SER A 229 2.17 -0.90 -18.34
C SER A 229 2.68 -2.04 -17.46
N THR A 230 1.78 -2.89 -16.99
CA THR A 230 2.12 -4.07 -16.20
C THR A 230 1.20 -5.23 -16.51
N SER A 231 1.74 -6.45 -16.45
CA SER A 231 0.97 -7.69 -16.57
C SER A 231 0.43 -8.22 -15.24
N ILE A 232 0.86 -7.64 -14.14
CA ILE A 232 0.40 -7.97 -12.78
C ILE A 232 0.06 -6.70 -12.03
N PRO A 233 -0.88 -6.73 -11.09
CA PRO A 233 -1.12 -5.61 -10.22
C PRO A 233 0.15 -5.25 -9.44
N ILE A 234 0.51 -3.98 -9.45
CA ILE A 234 1.66 -3.46 -8.69
C ILE A 234 1.32 -2.13 -8.04
N ARG A 235 1.96 -1.86 -6.93
CA ARG A 235 2.07 -0.51 -6.40
C ARG A 235 3.44 0.06 -6.73
N PHE A 236 3.44 1.37 -7.01
CA PHE A 236 4.65 2.05 -7.45
C PHE A 236 4.70 3.49 -6.94
N VAL A 237 5.92 3.97 -6.83
CA VAL A 237 6.22 5.40 -6.89
C VAL A 237 7.04 5.62 -8.16
N PHE A 238 6.54 6.47 -9.04
CA PHE A 238 7.19 6.82 -10.30
C PHE A 238 7.49 8.32 -10.31
N LYS A 239 8.75 8.64 -10.53
CA LYS A 239 9.22 9.99 -10.67
C LYS A 239 9.83 10.18 -12.04
N ILE A 240 9.32 11.17 -12.77
CA ILE A 240 9.85 11.56 -14.08
C ILE A 240 10.35 12.99 -14.01
N SER A 241 11.56 13.21 -14.48
CA SER A 241 12.20 14.51 -14.47
C SER A 241 12.72 14.87 -15.85
N ILE A 242 12.45 16.09 -16.28
CA ILE A 242 13.07 16.68 -17.48
C ILE A 242 14.41 17.26 -17.05
N MET A 243 15.47 16.84 -17.73
CA MET A 243 16.83 17.31 -17.48
C MET A 243 17.17 18.45 -18.42
N ASP A 244 17.86 19.47 -17.90
CA ASP A 244 18.38 20.57 -18.70
C ASP A 244 19.73 20.21 -19.38
N SER A 245 20.23 21.12 -20.21
CA SER A 245 21.50 20.97 -20.91
C SER A 245 22.74 20.87 -19.98
N THR A 246 22.59 21.19 -18.70
CA THR A 246 23.64 21.06 -17.68
C THR A 246 23.53 19.77 -16.87
N GLY A 247 22.50 18.94 -17.14
CA GLY A 247 22.21 17.73 -16.38
C GLY A 247 21.50 17.95 -15.07
N ARG A 248 20.91 19.13 -14.84
CA ARG A 248 20.09 19.41 -13.67
C ARG A 248 18.62 19.14 -13.95
N VAL A 249 17.88 18.81 -12.87
CA VAL A 249 16.44 18.66 -12.97
C VAL A 249 15.79 20.02 -13.18
N PHE A 250 15.09 20.17 -14.31
CA PHE A 250 14.34 21.37 -14.65
C PHE A 250 12.88 21.27 -14.20
N LYS A 251 12.21 20.15 -14.46
CA LYS A 251 10.85 19.85 -14.04
C LYS A 251 10.80 18.40 -13.54
N CYS A 252 10.04 18.17 -12.48
CA CYS A 252 9.88 16.85 -11.92
C CYS A 252 8.42 16.64 -11.51
N ASP A 253 7.83 15.57 -12.01
CA ASP A 253 6.52 15.10 -11.62
C ASP A 253 6.67 13.74 -10.91
N MET A 254 5.89 13.55 -9.84
CA MET A 254 5.89 12.31 -9.05
C MET A 254 4.48 11.75 -9.00
N TYR A 255 4.38 10.47 -9.28
CA TYR A 255 3.14 9.71 -9.27
C TYR A 255 3.26 8.56 -8.28
N ASN A 256 2.20 8.37 -7.52
CA ASN A 256 2.10 7.31 -6.53
C ASN A 256 0.74 6.62 -6.69
N GLY A 257 0.69 5.32 -6.58
CA GLY A 257 -0.57 4.60 -6.69
C GLY A 257 -0.41 3.13 -7.03
N SER A 258 -1.55 2.50 -7.22
CA SER A 258 -1.65 1.12 -7.72
C SER A 258 -2.01 1.12 -9.19
N ILE A 259 -1.54 0.11 -9.91
CA ILE A 259 -1.82 -0.11 -11.32
C ILE A 259 -2.13 -1.59 -11.54
N VAL A 260 -3.22 -1.85 -12.23
CA VAL A 260 -3.65 -3.20 -12.64
C VAL A 260 -3.64 -3.38 -14.15
N SER A 261 -3.45 -2.27 -14.88
CA SER A 261 -3.39 -2.19 -16.34
C SER A 261 -2.50 -1.01 -16.75
N ASP A 262 -2.67 -0.50 -17.95
CA ASP A 262 -1.95 0.68 -18.42
C ASP A 262 -2.39 1.95 -17.69
N LYS A 263 -1.42 2.78 -17.28
CA LYS A 263 -1.66 4.10 -16.69
C LYS A 263 -0.84 5.16 -17.40
N GLU A 264 -1.53 6.19 -17.88
CA GLU A 264 -0.95 7.27 -18.66
C GLU A 264 -0.62 8.48 -17.78
N PHE A 265 0.51 9.10 -18.04
CA PHE A 265 0.99 10.28 -17.34
C PHE A 265 1.39 11.36 -18.33
N PRO A 266 0.81 12.56 -18.27
CA PRO A 266 1.28 13.69 -19.07
C PRO A 266 2.63 14.18 -18.53
N VAL A 267 3.62 14.30 -19.40
CA VAL A 267 4.94 14.83 -19.03
C VAL A 267 4.98 16.34 -19.29
N THR A 268 4.69 16.75 -20.54
CA THR A 268 4.70 18.15 -20.90
C THR A 268 4.14 18.37 -22.31
N ASP A 269 3.82 19.60 -22.62
CA ASP A 269 3.47 20.11 -23.93
C ASP A 269 4.73 20.24 -24.79
N LYS A 270 4.67 19.85 -26.07
CA LYS A 270 5.80 19.93 -27.01
C LYS A 270 6.24 21.37 -27.24
N ASP A 271 5.28 22.28 -27.40
CA ASP A 271 5.59 23.71 -27.64
C ASP A 271 6.33 24.33 -26.44
N TYR A 272 6.00 23.87 -25.23
CA TYR A 272 6.70 24.29 -24.02
C TYR A 272 8.19 23.94 -24.06
N LEU A 273 8.53 22.76 -24.56
CA LEU A 273 9.92 22.29 -24.73
C LEU A 273 10.60 23.03 -25.89
N MET A 274 9.89 23.19 -27.01
CA MET A 274 10.42 23.86 -28.20
C MET A 274 10.74 25.33 -27.96
N ASN A 275 9.91 26.02 -27.14
CA ASN A 275 10.15 27.41 -26.74
C ASN A 275 11.37 27.58 -25.82
N ARG A 276 11.92 26.46 -25.28
CA ARG A 276 13.11 26.42 -24.42
C ARG A 276 14.18 25.50 -24.98
N ASN A 277 14.24 25.37 -26.29
CA ASN A 277 15.06 24.36 -26.97
C ASN A 277 16.55 24.42 -26.60
N THR A 278 17.13 25.63 -26.44
CA THR A 278 18.54 25.79 -26.03
C THR A 278 18.84 25.19 -24.66
N LEU A 279 17.86 25.21 -23.76
CA LEU A 279 17.99 24.71 -22.40
C LEU A 279 17.59 23.24 -22.27
N LEU A 280 16.46 22.84 -22.88
CA LEU A 280 15.82 21.54 -22.65
C LEU A 280 16.02 20.55 -23.78
N LEU A 281 16.39 21.03 -24.98
CA LEU A 281 16.59 20.22 -26.20
C LEU A 281 17.96 20.45 -26.82
N PRO A 282 19.07 20.36 -26.08
CA PRO A 282 20.40 20.58 -26.67
C PRO A 282 20.63 19.58 -27.81
N LYS A 283 21.02 20.08 -28.98
CA LYS A 283 21.17 19.26 -30.20
C LYS A 283 19.91 18.50 -30.61
N ASP A 284 18.73 19.03 -30.32
CA ASP A 284 17.42 18.41 -30.54
C ASP A 284 17.21 17.08 -29.80
N VAL A 285 17.75 16.98 -28.59
CA VAL A 285 17.68 15.79 -27.72
C VAL A 285 16.95 16.14 -26.43
N LEU A 286 15.84 15.44 -26.17
CA LEU A 286 15.18 15.49 -24.87
C LEU A 286 15.74 14.41 -23.93
N THR A 287 16.13 14.82 -22.75
CA THR A 287 16.63 13.89 -21.72
C THR A 287 15.65 13.82 -20.54
N LEU A 288 15.15 12.62 -20.29
CA LEU A 288 14.28 12.31 -19.17
C LEU A 288 15.03 11.41 -18.16
N ARG A 289 14.90 11.72 -16.88
CA ARG A 289 15.30 10.82 -15.82
C ARG A 289 14.06 10.18 -15.21
N CYS A 290 14.01 8.86 -15.25
CA CYS A 290 12.92 8.03 -14.75
C CYS A 290 13.41 7.26 -13.53
N GLU A 291 12.69 7.39 -12.41
CA GLU A 291 13.03 6.73 -11.14
C GLU A 291 11.78 5.99 -10.65
N PHE A 292 11.97 4.73 -10.26
CA PHE A 292 10.89 3.84 -9.80
C PHE A 292 11.20 3.25 -8.45
N VAL A 293 10.15 3.12 -7.65
CA VAL A 293 10.12 2.29 -6.45
C VAL A 293 8.92 1.36 -6.60
N ILE A 294 9.16 0.06 -6.55
CA ILE A 294 8.14 -0.97 -6.73
C ILE A 294 8.24 -1.95 -5.56
N GLY A 295 7.10 -2.28 -4.94
CA GLY A 295 7.02 -3.37 -3.97
C GLY A 295 7.13 -4.73 -4.68
N SER A 296 7.97 -5.61 -4.19
CA SER A 296 8.24 -6.93 -4.78
C SER A 296 7.88 -8.12 -3.87
N GLY A 297 7.06 -7.87 -2.83
CA GLY A 297 6.58 -8.91 -1.93
C GLY A 297 7.35 -9.01 -0.61
N ILE A 298 7.22 -10.14 0.08
CA ILE A 298 7.87 -10.37 1.38
C ILE A 298 9.33 -10.73 1.15
N ALA A 299 10.25 -9.95 1.74
CA ALA A 299 11.68 -10.23 1.73
C ALA A 299 12.06 -11.26 2.81
N TRP A 300 11.51 -11.09 4.00
CA TRP A 300 11.63 -12.04 5.11
C TRP A 300 10.54 -11.78 6.17
N ASP A 301 10.27 -12.81 6.97
CA ASP A 301 9.41 -12.75 8.14
C ASP A 301 10.06 -13.47 9.34
N ARG A 302 9.64 -13.12 10.53
CA ARG A 302 10.11 -13.72 11.78
C ARG A 302 9.00 -13.67 12.83
N LEU A 303 8.83 -14.78 13.53
CA LEU A 303 7.95 -14.89 14.68
C LEU A 303 8.78 -15.13 15.95
N GLU A 304 8.48 -14.39 17.00
CA GLU A 304 9.03 -14.56 18.34
C GLU A 304 7.87 -14.70 19.32
N SER A 305 7.86 -15.77 20.09
CA SER A 305 6.89 -15.99 21.18
C SER A 305 7.58 -15.85 22.53
N LEU A 306 7.00 -15.04 23.39
CA LEU A 306 7.40 -14.89 24.78
C LEU A 306 6.44 -15.74 25.64
N PHE A 307 7.01 -16.67 26.36
CA PHE A 307 6.30 -17.57 27.27
C PHE A 307 6.19 -16.95 28.66
#